data_507f4dac0a0743d34848ded9bd839b10
#
_entry.id   507f4dac0a0743d34848ded9bd839b10
#
_cell.length_a   1.000
_cell.length_b   1.000
_cell.length_c   1.000
_cell.angle_alpha   90.00
_cell.angle_beta   90.00
_cell.angle_gamma   90.00
#
_symmetry.space_group_name_H-M   'P 1'
#
loop_
_entity.id
_entity.type
_entity.pdbx_description
1 polymer ?
#
loop_
_entity_poly.entity_id
_entity_poly.type
_entity_poly.pdbx_seq_one_letter_code
_entity_poly.pdbx_strand_id
1 'polypeptide(L)'
;MSKNENLRKKLEGNSIVKVGGAFDAMSAKLVESSGFDAVWAGSFAISATHALPDASILTMTEFFDVASNMSSTCKIPIIADCDTGYGGPSNVSHMVRKYENAGISSICIEDKTFPKQNSLLENGKNDLISEKEFVAKILAAKEARNDKDFLIIARVEALISGLGMNEALKRATAYENAGSDAILIHSKQKTPDEIFEFADSWKGSIPIVVVPTTYDSVKISDLSLHNIKMIIYANQTLRVAHLAITKLLREMINAEHISDIKEEMSTMQDLFNL
;
A
#
# COMPACT_ATOMS: atom_id res chain seq x y z
N MET A 1 -17.13 -15.51 7.28
CA MET A 1 -16.75 -14.50 6.29
C MET A 1 -15.24 -14.57 6.14
N SER A 2 -14.72 -14.76 4.93
CA SER A 2 -13.29 -14.75 4.67
C SER A 2 -12.71 -13.34 4.82
N LYS A 3 -11.35 -13.21 4.92
CA LYS A 3 -10.69 -11.89 4.91
C LYS A 3 -10.98 -11.13 3.61
N ASN A 4 -11.01 -11.83 2.48
CA ASN A 4 -11.28 -11.25 1.16
C ASN A 4 -12.72 -10.69 1.09
N GLU A 5 -13.71 -11.51 1.47
CA GLU A 5 -15.12 -11.09 1.53
C GLU A 5 -15.33 -9.91 2.49
N ASN A 6 -14.62 -9.89 3.63
CA ASN A 6 -14.68 -8.79 4.57
C ASN A 6 -14.17 -7.47 3.95
N LEU A 7 -13.01 -7.50 3.29
CA LEU A 7 -12.43 -6.32 2.65
C LEU A 7 -13.35 -5.78 1.54
N ARG A 8 -13.87 -6.67 0.68
CA ARG A 8 -14.79 -6.29 -0.40
C ARG A 8 -16.05 -5.62 0.14
N LYS A 9 -16.70 -6.22 1.12
CA LYS A 9 -17.91 -5.65 1.77
C LYS A 9 -17.64 -4.29 2.41
N LYS A 10 -16.48 -4.10 3.03
CA LYS A 10 -16.11 -2.81 3.59
C LYS A 10 -15.97 -1.73 2.51
N LEU A 11 -15.39 -2.05 1.35
CA LEU A 11 -15.26 -1.12 0.21
C LEU A 11 -16.62 -0.77 -0.42
N GLU A 12 -17.55 -1.70 -0.44
CA GLU A 12 -18.92 -1.49 -0.91
C GLU A 12 -19.78 -0.69 0.09
N GLY A 13 -19.32 -0.58 1.33
CA GLY A 13 -20.00 0.12 2.42
C GLY A 13 -19.94 1.65 2.30
N ASN A 14 -20.58 2.32 3.28
CA ASN A 14 -20.62 3.78 3.33
C ASN A 14 -19.44 4.41 4.10
N SER A 15 -18.73 3.63 4.89
CA SER A 15 -17.59 4.10 5.68
C SER A 15 -16.30 3.97 4.89
N ILE A 16 -15.37 4.90 5.12
CA ILE A 16 -14.03 4.82 4.53
C ILE A 16 -13.23 3.70 5.20
N VAL A 17 -12.60 2.86 4.41
CA VAL A 17 -11.73 1.77 4.87
C VAL A 17 -10.38 2.35 5.28
N LYS A 18 -9.98 2.14 6.53
CA LYS A 18 -8.69 2.61 7.07
C LYS A 18 -7.67 1.50 7.04
N VAL A 19 -6.58 1.71 6.31
CA VAL A 19 -5.52 0.73 6.13
C VAL A 19 -4.23 1.24 6.76
N GLY A 20 -3.67 0.47 7.71
CA GLY A 20 -2.43 0.82 8.39
C GLY A 20 -1.22 0.16 7.75
N GLY A 21 -0.15 0.93 7.52
CA GLY A 21 1.11 0.43 6.97
C GLY A 21 1.89 -0.40 7.98
N ALA A 22 2.42 -1.53 7.52
CA ALA A 22 3.29 -2.40 8.29
C ALA A 22 4.49 -2.85 7.44
N PHE A 23 5.55 -3.29 8.11
CA PHE A 23 6.79 -3.71 7.48
C PHE A 23 7.27 -5.09 7.97
N ASP A 24 6.59 -5.66 8.97
CA ASP A 24 6.78 -7.01 9.50
C ASP A 24 5.52 -7.52 10.22
N ALA A 25 5.55 -8.76 10.71
CA ALA A 25 4.42 -9.37 11.41
C ALA A 25 4.08 -8.66 12.72
N MET A 26 5.08 -8.14 13.46
CA MET A 26 4.86 -7.40 14.71
C MET A 26 4.10 -6.10 14.43
N SER A 27 4.57 -5.28 13.49
CA SER A 27 3.90 -4.03 13.12
C SER A 27 2.50 -4.27 12.55
N ALA A 28 2.29 -5.38 11.82
CA ALA A 28 0.96 -5.78 11.34
C ALA A 28 0.00 -6.12 12.49
N LYS A 29 0.48 -6.83 13.53
CA LYS A 29 -0.31 -7.08 14.74
C LYS A 29 -0.68 -5.80 15.48
N LEU A 30 0.23 -4.83 15.56
CA LEU A 30 -0.05 -3.53 16.17
C LEU A 30 -1.10 -2.74 15.37
N VAL A 31 -1.05 -2.79 14.03
CA VAL A 31 -2.11 -2.23 13.17
C VAL A 31 -3.46 -2.89 13.47
N GLU A 32 -3.51 -4.23 13.53
CA GLU A 32 -4.73 -4.97 13.85
C GLU A 32 -5.29 -4.59 15.23
N SER A 33 -4.46 -4.59 16.26
CA SER A 33 -4.88 -4.27 17.64
C SER A 33 -5.34 -2.82 17.80
N SER A 34 -4.87 -1.91 16.94
CA SER A 34 -5.29 -0.51 16.90
C SER A 34 -6.65 -0.30 16.22
N GLY A 35 -7.29 -1.35 15.69
CA GLY A 35 -8.63 -1.28 15.12
C GLY A 35 -8.67 -0.81 13.66
N PHE A 36 -7.59 -0.93 12.89
CA PHE A 36 -7.60 -0.73 11.45
C PHE A 36 -8.40 -1.83 10.73
N ASP A 37 -8.95 -1.49 9.56
CA ASP A 37 -9.75 -2.41 8.76
C ASP A 37 -8.91 -3.42 7.98
N ALA A 38 -7.69 -3.04 7.61
CA ALA A 38 -6.72 -3.88 6.89
C ALA A 38 -5.28 -3.39 7.15
N VAL A 39 -4.32 -4.23 6.77
CA VAL A 39 -2.88 -3.93 6.81
C VAL A 39 -2.38 -3.67 5.38
N TRP A 40 -1.54 -2.65 5.22
CA TRP A 40 -0.76 -2.39 4.02
C TRP A 40 0.66 -2.95 4.19
N ALA A 41 0.98 -4.02 3.49
CA ALA A 41 2.34 -4.54 3.38
C ALA A 41 3.08 -3.70 2.31
N GLY A 42 3.64 -2.57 2.74
CA GLY A 42 4.19 -1.55 1.84
C GLY A 42 5.60 -1.89 1.36
N SER A 43 5.84 -1.88 0.05
CA SER A 43 7.15 -2.18 -0.55
C SER A 43 8.26 -1.24 -0.08
N PHE A 44 7.98 0.07 0.04
CA PHE A 44 8.92 1.04 0.61
C PHE A 44 9.33 0.67 2.05
N ALA A 45 8.35 0.36 2.89
CA ALA A 45 8.63 0.07 4.29
C ALA A 45 9.42 -1.25 4.45
N ILE A 46 9.09 -2.26 3.67
CA ILE A 46 9.80 -3.55 3.65
C ILE A 46 11.24 -3.36 3.11
N SER A 47 11.43 -2.61 2.02
CA SER A 47 12.78 -2.31 1.50
C SER A 47 13.65 -1.62 2.54
N ALA A 48 13.09 -0.67 3.28
CA ALA A 48 13.80 0.05 4.33
C ALA A 48 14.26 -0.86 5.49
N THR A 49 13.50 -1.91 5.84
CA THR A 49 13.95 -2.90 6.86
C THR A 49 15.14 -3.72 6.42
N HIS A 50 15.39 -3.83 5.10
CA HIS A 50 16.59 -4.44 4.52
C HIS A 50 17.72 -3.42 4.30
N ALA A 51 17.55 -2.17 4.76
CA ALA A 51 18.46 -1.06 4.51
C ALA A 51 18.72 -0.82 3.00
N LEU A 52 17.71 -1.07 2.17
CA LEU A 52 17.75 -0.89 0.73
C LEU A 52 16.81 0.24 0.28
N PRO A 53 17.15 0.98 -0.79
CA PRO A 53 16.25 1.94 -1.38
C PRO A 53 15.03 1.25 -2.02
N ASP A 54 13.91 1.95 -2.05
CA ASP A 54 12.67 1.53 -2.73
C ASP A 54 12.80 1.74 -4.26
N ALA A 55 13.47 0.79 -4.89
CA ALA A 55 13.88 0.86 -6.30
C ALA A 55 13.81 -0.52 -7.00
N SER A 56 12.86 -1.35 -6.63
CA SER A 56 12.67 -2.71 -7.17
C SER A 56 13.91 -3.60 -7.03
N ILE A 57 14.69 -3.43 -5.94
CA ILE A 57 15.89 -4.23 -5.67
C ILE A 57 15.50 -5.57 -5.03
N LEU A 58 14.57 -5.54 -4.06
CA LEU A 58 14.06 -6.77 -3.48
C LEU A 58 13.26 -7.57 -4.53
N THR A 59 13.40 -8.87 -4.45
CA THR A 59 12.67 -9.81 -5.30
C THR A 59 11.22 -9.99 -4.83
N MET A 60 10.36 -10.50 -5.72
CA MET A 60 9.00 -10.91 -5.35
C MET A 60 8.98 -11.85 -4.15
N THR A 61 9.95 -12.75 -4.02
CA THR A 61 10.00 -13.72 -2.91
C THR A 61 10.25 -13.04 -1.57
N GLU A 62 11.16 -12.07 -1.51
CA GLU A 62 11.45 -11.32 -0.29
C GLU A 62 10.23 -10.51 0.18
N PHE A 63 9.54 -9.81 -0.72
CA PHE A 63 8.28 -9.12 -0.39
C PHE A 63 7.18 -10.10 0.03
N PHE A 64 7.05 -11.22 -0.69
CA PHE A 64 6.07 -12.26 -0.40
C PHE A 64 6.25 -12.87 0.99
N ASP A 65 7.46 -13.17 1.38
CA ASP A 65 7.75 -13.80 2.68
C ASP A 65 7.29 -12.90 3.84
N VAL A 66 7.54 -11.60 3.74
CA VAL A 66 7.07 -10.63 4.74
C VAL A 66 5.54 -10.54 4.75
N ALA A 67 4.91 -10.37 3.58
CA ALA A 67 3.46 -10.25 3.47
C ALA A 67 2.73 -11.54 3.91
N SER A 68 3.31 -12.71 3.62
CA SER A 68 2.81 -14.02 4.06
C SER A 68 2.86 -14.17 5.58
N ASN A 69 3.97 -13.73 6.22
CA ASN A 69 4.09 -13.72 7.67
C ASN A 69 3.04 -12.80 8.31
N MET A 70 2.80 -11.61 7.75
CA MET A 70 1.71 -10.74 8.20
C MET A 70 0.34 -11.43 8.08
N SER A 71 0.09 -12.11 6.93
CA SER A 71 -1.18 -12.79 6.68
C SER A 71 -1.43 -13.95 7.65
N SER A 72 -0.39 -14.69 8.02
CA SER A 72 -0.51 -15.83 8.94
C SER A 72 -0.80 -15.40 10.39
N THR A 73 -0.37 -14.19 10.78
CA THR A 73 -0.50 -13.69 12.16
C THR A 73 -1.72 -12.81 12.39
N CYS A 74 -2.22 -12.10 11.37
CA CYS A 74 -3.37 -11.20 11.49
C CYS A 74 -4.68 -11.87 11.07
N LYS A 75 -5.78 -11.46 11.70
CA LYS A 75 -7.15 -11.85 11.35
C LYS A 75 -7.77 -10.88 10.32
N ILE A 76 -7.30 -9.63 10.27
CA ILE A 76 -7.73 -8.64 9.30
C ILE A 76 -7.05 -8.85 7.94
N PRO A 77 -7.64 -8.32 6.83
CA PRO A 77 -7.08 -8.43 5.49
C PRO A 77 -5.68 -7.83 5.35
N ILE A 78 -4.84 -8.46 4.52
CA ILE A 78 -3.55 -7.89 4.09
C ILE A 78 -3.68 -7.44 2.64
N ILE A 79 -3.28 -6.21 2.37
CA ILE A 79 -3.15 -5.62 1.03
C ILE A 79 -1.64 -5.49 0.74
N ALA A 80 -1.15 -6.21 -0.26
CA ALA A 80 0.27 -6.20 -0.60
C ALA A 80 0.57 -5.18 -1.70
N ASP A 81 1.54 -4.30 -1.44
CA ASP A 81 2.18 -3.46 -2.45
C ASP A 81 3.15 -4.31 -3.27
N CYS A 82 2.80 -4.54 -4.51
CA CYS A 82 3.53 -5.42 -5.42
C CYS A 82 4.29 -4.65 -6.51
N ASP A 83 4.65 -3.38 -6.24
CA ASP A 83 5.40 -2.54 -7.17
C ASP A 83 4.74 -2.55 -8.58
N THR A 84 5.53 -2.86 -9.61
CA THR A 84 5.06 -2.94 -11.00
C THR A 84 4.56 -4.35 -11.40
N GLY A 85 4.42 -5.29 -10.43
CA GLY A 85 4.02 -6.68 -10.68
C GLY A 85 5.18 -7.62 -10.98
N TYR A 86 6.42 -7.24 -10.66
CA TYR A 86 7.64 -8.05 -10.74
C TYR A 86 7.96 -8.60 -12.14
N GLY A 87 7.47 -7.96 -13.18
CA GLY A 87 7.74 -8.34 -14.57
C GLY A 87 6.54 -8.18 -15.49
N GLY A 88 6.41 -9.07 -16.48
CA GLY A 88 5.33 -9.08 -17.46
C GLY A 88 4.06 -9.79 -16.95
N PRO A 89 3.03 -9.94 -17.83
CA PRO A 89 1.75 -10.57 -17.48
C PRO A 89 1.87 -11.96 -16.83
N SER A 90 2.78 -12.80 -17.32
CA SER A 90 3.01 -14.14 -16.75
C SER A 90 3.56 -14.10 -15.31
N ASN A 91 4.41 -13.10 -15.01
CA ASN A 91 4.91 -12.88 -13.64
C ASN A 91 3.78 -12.45 -12.72
N VAL A 92 2.91 -11.55 -13.19
CA VAL A 92 1.72 -11.10 -12.44
C VAL A 92 0.77 -12.27 -12.16
N SER A 93 0.50 -13.14 -13.16
CA SER A 93 -0.32 -14.35 -12.95
C SER A 93 0.28 -15.27 -11.87
N HIS A 94 1.59 -15.48 -11.89
CA HIS A 94 2.28 -16.30 -10.90
C HIS A 94 2.19 -15.66 -9.50
N MET A 95 2.44 -14.36 -9.42
CA MET A 95 2.35 -13.57 -8.20
C MET A 95 0.96 -13.66 -7.56
N VAL A 96 -0.11 -13.41 -8.33
CA VAL A 96 -1.50 -13.45 -7.83
C VAL A 96 -1.80 -14.79 -7.19
N ARG A 97 -1.54 -15.91 -7.90
CA ARG A 97 -1.77 -17.25 -7.34
C ARG A 97 -1.00 -17.50 -6.04
N LYS A 98 0.25 -17.05 -6.00
CA LYS A 98 1.11 -17.23 -4.82
C LYS A 98 0.59 -16.43 -3.62
N TYR A 99 0.24 -15.15 -3.83
CA TYR A 99 -0.25 -14.25 -2.79
C TYR A 99 -1.63 -14.68 -2.28
N GLU A 100 -2.54 -15.01 -3.17
CA GLU A 100 -3.88 -15.52 -2.82
C GLU A 100 -3.80 -16.80 -1.98
N ASN A 101 -2.97 -17.77 -2.40
CA ASN A 101 -2.78 -19.03 -1.67
C ASN A 101 -2.17 -18.83 -0.26
N ALA A 102 -1.46 -17.74 -0.02
CA ALA A 102 -0.95 -17.37 1.30
C ALA A 102 -1.97 -16.61 2.17
N GLY A 103 -3.22 -16.45 1.70
CA GLY A 103 -4.28 -15.76 2.43
C GLY A 103 -4.15 -14.24 2.44
N ILE A 104 -3.34 -13.67 1.55
CA ILE A 104 -3.32 -12.23 1.29
C ILE A 104 -4.61 -11.88 0.55
N SER A 105 -5.22 -10.75 0.90
CA SER A 105 -6.58 -10.42 0.42
C SER A 105 -6.62 -9.51 -0.80
N SER A 106 -5.51 -8.84 -1.08
CA SER A 106 -5.41 -7.90 -2.20
C SER A 106 -3.96 -7.69 -2.63
N ILE A 107 -3.79 -7.43 -3.91
CA ILE A 107 -2.55 -6.87 -4.45
C ILE A 107 -2.79 -5.47 -4.99
N CYS A 108 -1.76 -4.63 -4.92
CA CYS A 108 -1.69 -3.34 -5.61
C CYS A 108 -0.50 -3.35 -6.55
N ILE A 109 -0.72 -3.05 -7.83
CA ILE A 109 0.35 -2.89 -8.84
C ILE A 109 0.25 -1.51 -9.46
N GLU A 110 1.41 -0.93 -9.81
CA GLU A 110 1.49 0.41 -10.41
C GLU A 110 1.99 0.39 -11.86
N ASP A 111 1.59 1.40 -12.63
CA ASP A 111 1.87 1.51 -14.07
C ASP A 111 3.22 2.16 -14.42
N LYS A 112 4.16 2.20 -13.46
CA LYS A 112 5.55 2.60 -13.72
C LYS A 112 6.34 1.57 -14.52
N THR A 113 7.43 2.04 -15.12
CA THR A 113 8.44 1.15 -15.72
C THR A 113 9.21 0.39 -14.63
N PHE A 114 9.65 -0.84 -14.96
CA PHE A 114 10.56 -1.61 -14.10
C PHE A 114 12.02 -1.39 -14.55
N PRO A 115 12.99 -1.22 -13.63
CA PRO A 115 12.82 -1.05 -12.19
C PRO A 115 12.22 0.31 -11.83
N LYS A 116 11.28 0.34 -10.88
CA LYS A 116 10.68 1.60 -10.42
C LYS A 116 11.63 2.39 -9.52
N GLN A 117 11.31 3.67 -9.34
CA GLN A 117 11.85 4.48 -8.24
C GLN A 117 10.68 4.98 -7.38
N ASN A 118 10.95 5.26 -6.10
CA ASN A 118 9.92 5.80 -5.21
C ASN A 118 9.32 7.09 -5.78
N SER A 119 8.01 7.22 -5.76
CA SER A 119 7.26 8.34 -6.36
C SER A 119 7.57 9.69 -5.72
N LEU A 120 8.02 9.69 -4.47
CA LEU A 120 8.34 10.89 -3.70
C LEU A 120 9.84 11.20 -3.69
N LEU A 121 10.66 10.40 -4.38
CA LEU A 121 12.09 10.67 -4.49
C LEU A 121 12.30 11.94 -5.31
N GLU A 122 13.03 12.89 -4.74
CA GLU A 122 13.39 14.12 -5.44
C GLU A 122 14.24 13.79 -6.67
N ASN A 123 13.85 14.33 -7.84
CA ASN A 123 14.46 14.01 -9.15
C ASN A 123 14.39 12.53 -9.56
N GLY A 124 13.54 11.71 -8.93
CA GLY A 124 13.31 10.33 -9.33
C GLY A 124 12.65 10.24 -10.71
N LYS A 125 13.04 9.21 -11.49
CA LYS A 125 12.38 8.89 -12.75
C LYS A 125 11.02 8.26 -12.47
N ASN A 126 9.98 8.82 -13.06
CA ASN A 126 8.60 8.36 -12.91
C ASN A 126 8.01 7.98 -14.28
N ASP A 127 8.82 7.32 -15.13
CA ASP A 127 8.37 6.86 -16.44
C ASP A 127 7.30 5.78 -16.29
N LEU A 128 6.28 5.85 -17.16
CA LEU A 128 5.19 4.89 -17.18
C LEU A 128 5.32 3.94 -18.36
N ILE A 129 4.87 2.69 -18.15
CA ILE A 129 4.63 1.79 -19.27
C ILE A 129 3.39 2.24 -20.05
N SER A 130 3.22 1.74 -21.26
CA SER A 130 2.02 2.04 -22.04
C SER A 130 0.77 1.52 -21.32
N GLU A 131 -0.36 2.23 -21.51
CA GLU A 131 -1.68 1.80 -21.01
C GLU A 131 -1.97 0.34 -21.40
N LYS A 132 -1.68 -0.03 -22.65
CA LYS A 132 -1.89 -1.40 -23.17
C LYS A 132 -1.08 -2.46 -22.41
N GLU A 133 0.17 -2.17 -22.08
CA GLU A 133 1.02 -3.09 -21.31
C GLU A 133 0.50 -3.28 -19.89
N PHE A 134 0.04 -2.21 -19.25
CA PHE A 134 -0.50 -2.33 -17.89
C PHE A 134 -1.86 -3.01 -17.88
N VAL A 135 -2.73 -2.74 -18.86
CA VAL A 135 -3.99 -3.47 -19.08
C VAL A 135 -3.74 -4.97 -19.20
N ALA A 136 -2.71 -5.38 -19.96
CA ALA A 136 -2.36 -6.80 -20.08
C ALA A 136 -1.96 -7.43 -18.73
N LYS A 137 -1.30 -6.67 -17.83
CA LYS A 137 -0.98 -7.12 -16.47
C LYS A 137 -2.25 -7.28 -15.61
N ILE A 138 -3.19 -6.34 -15.70
CA ILE A 138 -4.47 -6.42 -14.96
C ILE A 138 -5.30 -7.60 -15.43
N LEU A 139 -5.41 -7.82 -16.75
CA LEU A 139 -6.11 -8.98 -17.32
C LEU A 139 -5.49 -10.29 -16.81
N ALA A 140 -4.16 -10.39 -16.82
CA ALA A 140 -3.43 -11.55 -16.33
C ALA A 140 -3.66 -11.79 -14.83
N ALA A 141 -3.75 -10.71 -14.03
CA ALA A 141 -4.09 -10.78 -12.60
C ALA A 141 -5.52 -11.30 -12.41
N LYS A 142 -6.48 -10.75 -13.16
CA LYS A 142 -7.89 -11.14 -13.12
C LYS A 142 -8.10 -12.61 -13.47
N GLU A 143 -7.45 -13.08 -14.52
CA GLU A 143 -7.52 -14.48 -14.96
C GLU A 143 -6.84 -15.45 -13.99
N ALA A 144 -5.83 -14.98 -13.27
CA ALA A 144 -5.05 -15.82 -12.35
C ALA A 144 -5.70 -16.03 -11.00
N ARG A 145 -6.54 -15.09 -10.53
CA ARG A 145 -7.23 -15.20 -9.23
C ARG A 145 -8.31 -16.30 -9.26
N ASN A 146 -8.41 -17.05 -8.16
CA ASN A 146 -9.43 -18.09 -7.98
C ASN A 146 -10.62 -17.57 -7.16
N ASP A 147 -10.37 -16.76 -6.14
CA ASP A 147 -11.40 -16.14 -5.30
C ASP A 147 -11.81 -14.80 -5.88
N LYS A 148 -13.08 -14.68 -6.28
CA LYS A 148 -13.65 -13.42 -6.82
C LYS A 148 -13.53 -12.24 -5.84
N ASP A 149 -13.42 -12.52 -4.54
CA ASP A 149 -13.32 -11.51 -3.48
C ASP A 149 -11.87 -11.08 -3.21
N PHE A 150 -10.86 -11.76 -3.78
CA PHE A 150 -9.49 -11.25 -3.82
C PHE A 150 -9.43 -9.98 -4.70
N LEU A 151 -8.88 -8.87 -4.17
CA LEU A 151 -8.91 -7.58 -4.87
C LEU A 151 -7.64 -7.32 -5.67
N ILE A 152 -7.83 -6.71 -6.85
CA ILE A 152 -6.75 -6.18 -7.70
C ILE A 152 -6.88 -4.67 -7.71
N ILE A 153 -5.95 -3.97 -7.06
CA ILE A 153 -5.88 -2.51 -7.02
C ILE A 153 -4.91 -2.06 -8.10
N ALA A 154 -5.40 -1.25 -9.05
CA ALA A 154 -4.56 -0.63 -10.07
C ALA A 154 -4.14 0.77 -9.59
N ARG A 155 -2.83 0.99 -9.43
CA ARG A 155 -2.28 2.29 -9.03
C ARG A 155 -1.88 3.08 -10.27
N VAL A 156 -2.47 4.28 -10.38
CA VAL A 156 -2.25 5.24 -11.47
C VAL A 156 -1.22 6.28 -11.04
N GLU A 157 -0.08 6.28 -11.68
CA GLU A 157 1.03 7.19 -11.40
C GLU A 157 1.12 8.38 -12.39
N ALA A 158 0.09 8.59 -13.22
CA ALA A 158 0.08 9.65 -14.23
C ALA A 158 0.25 11.07 -13.66
N LEU A 159 -0.33 11.37 -12.48
CA LEU A 159 -0.16 12.66 -11.81
C LEU A 159 1.27 12.81 -11.26
N ILE A 160 1.85 11.76 -10.72
CA ILE A 160 3.25 11.72 -10.25
C ILE A 160 4.22 11.98 -11.39
N SER A 161 3.92 11.40 -12.57
CA SER A 161 4.72 11.56 -13.81
C SER A 161 4.53 12.91 -14.49
N GLY A 162 3.59 13.73 -14.02
CA GLY A 162 3.29 15.03 -14.62
C GLY A 162 2.52 14.97 -15.93
N LEU A 163 1.86 13.84 -16.25
CA LEU A 163 1.06 13.67 -17.46
C LEU A 163 -0.33 14.31 -17.36
N GLY A 164 -0.72 14.74 -16.16
CA GLY A 164 -1.93 15.51 -15.91
C GLY A 164 -3.21 14.67 -15.77
N MET A 165 -4.30 15.37 -15.45
CA MET A 165 -5.58 14.79 -15.05
C MET A 165 -6.22 13.94 -16.16
N ASN A 166 -6.18 14.42 -17.40
CA ASN A 166 -6.81 13.71 -18.52
C ASN A 166 -6.17 12.33 -18.76
N GLU A 167 -4.84 12.21 -18.66
CA GLU A 167 -4.15 10.93 -18.79
C GLU A 167 -4.44 10.03 -17.57
N ALA A 168 -4.51 10.60 -16.36
CA ALA A 168 -4.87 9.86 -15.15
C ALA A 168 -6.26 9.22 -15.26
N LEU A 169 -7.27 10.00 -15.67
CA LEU A 169 -8.65 9.53 -15.86
C LEU A 169 -8.76 8.49 -16.99
N LYS A 170 -8.07 8.72 -18.10
CA LYS A 170 -8.03 7.81 -19.24
C LYS A 170 -7.46 6.44 -18.82
N ARG A 171 -6.30 6.42 -18.13
CA ARG A 171 -5.67 5.20 -17.63
C ARG A 171 -6.56 4.50 -16.61
N ALA A 172 -7.10 5.22 -15.64
CA ALA A 172 -8.02 4.66 -14.65
C ALA A 172 -9.22 3.96 -15.31
N THR A 173 -9.82 4.58 -16.35
CA THR A 173 -10.93 3.99 -17.11
C THR A 173 -10.50 2.71 -17.83
N ALA A 174 -9.32 2.69 -18.45
CA ALA A 174 -8.79 1.49 -19.10
C ALA A 174 -8.54 0.36 -18.11
N TYR A 175 -8.07 0.69 -16.90
CA TYR A 175 -7.77 -0.28 -15.85
C TYR A 175 -9.04 -0.86 -15.21
N GLU A 176 -10.08 -0.04 -15.01
CA GLU A 176 -11.41 -0.53 -14.63
C GLU A 176 -11.98 -1.49 -15.67
N ASN A 177 -11.93 -1.11 -16.95
CA ASN A 177 -12.40 -1.95 -18.06
C ASN A 177 -11.62 -3.28 -18.16
N ALA A 178 -10.35 -3.31 -17.80
CA ALA A 178 -9.54 -4.51 -17.71
C ALA A 178 -9.92 -5.41 -16.51
N GLY A 179 -10.65 -4.88 -15.54
CA GLY A 179 -11.20 -5.61 -14.39
C GLY A 179 -10.42 -5.48 -13.11
N SER A 180 -9.74 -4.34 -12.88
CA SER A 180 -9.32 -3.95 -11.54
C SER A 180 -10.53 -3.72 -10.64
N ASP A 181 -10.37 -3.96 -9.34
CA ASP A 181 -11.43 -3.83 -8.33
C ASP A 181 -11.42 -2.47 -7.63
N ALA A 182 -10.32 -1.73 -7.73
CA ALA A 182 -10.19 -0.37 -7.22
C ALA A 182 -9.09 0.39 -7.97
N ILE A 183 -9.17 1.73 -7.98
CA ILE A 183 -8.14 2.62 -8.50
C ILE A 183 -7.45 3.31 -7.33
N LEU A 184 -6.13 3.14 -7.21
CA LEU A 184 -5.32 3.97 -6.34
C LEU A 184 -4.76 5.13 -7.17
N ILE A 185 -5.22 6.34 -6.88
CA ILE A 185 -4.68 7.56 -7.47
C ILE A 185 -3.64 8.16 -6.54
N HIS A 186 -2.47 8.47 -7.07
CA HIS A 186 -1.35 8.98 -6.29
C HIS A 186 -0.97 10.39 -6.74
N SER A 187 -0.71 11.27 -5.76
CA SER A 187 -0.26 12.65 -5.97
C SER A 187 0.92 12.98 -5.07
N LYS A 188 1.81 13.85 -5.53
CA LYS A 188 2.91 14.43 -4.74
C LYS A 188 2.64 15.87 -4.29
N GLN A 189 1.46 16.40 -4.60
CA GLN A 189 1.05 17.73 -4.16
C GLN A 189 0.92 17.78 -2.62
N LYS A 190 1.08 18.96 -2.05
CA LYS A 190 0.97 19.19 -0.59
C LYS A 190 -0.47 19.43 -0.13
N THR A 191 -1.39 19.60 -1.08
CA THR A 191 -2.82 19.77 -0.84
C THR A 191 -3.60 18.64 -1.54
N PRO A 192 -4.82 18.32 -1.10
CA PRO A 192 -5.63 17.25 -1.69
C PRO A 192 -6.34 17.65 -3.00
N ASP A 193 -6.17 18.87 -3.49
CA ASP A 193 -6.97 19.44 -4.57
C ASP A 193 -6.93 18.57 -5.85
N GLU A 194 -5.74 18.10 -6.23
CA GLU A 194 -5.56 17.22 -7.39
C GLU A 194 -6.26 15.86 -7.22
N ILE A 195 -6.30 15.34 -5.99
CA ILE A 195 -7.03 14.11 -5.66
C ILE A 195 -8.53 14.33 -5.70
N PHE A 196 -9.02 15.46 -5.19
CA PHE A 196 -10.44 15.82 -5.24
C PHE A 196 -10.90 16.07 -6.68
N GLU A 197 -10.11 16.77 -7.49
CA GLU A 197 -10.37 16.96 -8.92
C GLU A 197 -10.50 15.62 -9.65
N PHE A 198 -9.58 14.68 -9.38
CA PHE A 198 -9.68 13.32 -9.93
C PHE A 198 -10.95 12.62 -9.49
N ALA A 199 -11.25 12.62 -8.19
CA ALA A 199 -12.40 11.92 -7.62
C ALA A 199 -13.74 12.47 -8.15
N ASP A 200 -13.87 13.78 -8.25
CA ASP A 200 -15.08 14.44 -8.79
C ASP A 200 -15.26 14.23 -10.30
N SER A 201 -14.15 14.07 -11.01
CA SER A 201 -14.14 13.80 -12.47
C SER A 201 -14.29 12.32 -12.80
N TRP A 202 -14.06 11.42 -11.83
CA TRP A 202 -14.13 9.97 -12.02
C TRP A 202 -15.56 9.51 -12.35
N LYS A 203 -15.72 8.82 -13.50
CA LYS A 203 -17.02 8.32 -13.98
C LYS A 203 -17.13 6.80 -13.90
N GLY A 204 -16.07 6.13 -13.44
CA GLY A 204 -16.09 4.69 -13.21
C GLY A 204 -16.91 4.31 -11.97
N SER A 205 -17.16 3.03 -11.83
CA SER A 205 -17.96 2.45 -10.75
C SER A 205 -17.15 1.91 -9.59
N ILE A 206 -15.87 1.60 -9.83
CA ILE A 206 -15.01 1.01 -8.80
C ILE A 206 -14.47 2.06 -7.82
N PRO A 207 -14.21 1.66 -6.57
CA PRO A 207 -13.80 2.59 -5.52
C PRO A 207 -12.43 3.22 -5.76
N ILE A 208 -12.27 4.45 -5.25
CA ILE A 208 -11.00 5.19 -5.23
C ILE A 208 -10.28 4.94 -3.90
N VAL A 209 -8.98 4.70 -4.02
CA VAL A 209 -8.03 4.50 -2.91
C VAL A 209 -7.01 5.64 -2.94
N VAL A 210 -6.63 6.16 -1.77
CA VAL A 210 -5.64 7.25 -1.65
C VAL A 210 -4.59 6.98 -0.59
N VAL A 211 -3.41 7.60 -0.78
CA VAL A 211 -2.26 7.55 0.14
C VAL A 211 -1.84 8.98 0.48
N PRO A 212 -2.41 9.64 1.52
CA PRO A 212 -2.19 11.06 1.80
C PRO A 212 -0.85 11.33 2.52
N THR A 213 0.25 10.86 1.98
CA THR A 213 1.58 11.05 2.58
C THR A 213 2.05 12.50 2.49
N THR A 214 1.74 13.20 1.41
CA THR A 214 2.20 14.57 1.13
C THR A 214 1.16 15.63 1.47
N TYR A 215 -0.13 15.28 1.51
CA TYR A 215 -1.28 16.12 1.87
C TYR A 215 -1.92 15.63 3.17
N ASP A 216 -1.11 15.47 4.20
CA ASP A 216 -1.44 14.85 5.49
C ASP A 216 -2.43 15.67 6.35
N SER A 217 -2.67 16.94 5.98
CA SER A 217 -3.68 17.80 6.62
C SER A 217 -5.12 17.52 6.19
N VAL A 218 -5.34 16.64 5.20
CA VAL A 218 -6.67 16.31 4.69
C VAL A 218 -7.53 15.62 5.76
N LYS A 219 -8.79 16.03 5.90
CA LYS A 219 -9.72 15.38 6.81
C LYS A 219 -10.34 14.15 6.15
N ILE A 220 -10.53 13.09 6.93
CA ILE A 220 -11.20 11.86 6.46
C ILE A 220 -12.63 12.16 6.01
N SER A 221 -13.33 13.09 6.68
CA SER A 221 -14.64 13.56 6.28
C SER A 221 -14.67 14.11 4.85
N ASP A 222 -13.63 14.88 4.49
CA ASP A 222 -13.55 15.51 3.17
C ASP A 222 -13.29 14.44 2.09
N LEU A 223 -12.44 13.45 2.36
CA LEU A 223 -12.25 12.29 1.49
C LEU A 223 -13.59 11.55 1.23
N SER A 224 -14.40 11.38 2.26
CA SER A 224 -15.72 10.73 2.14
C SER A 224 -16.70 11.53 1.28
N LEU A 225 -16.66 12.86 1.35
CA LEU A 225 -17.49 13.73 0.51
C LEU A 225 -17.19 13.59 -0.99
N HIS A 226 -15.92 13.30 -1.34
CA HIS A 226 -15.47 13.02 -2.70
C HIS A 226 -15.54 11.51 -3.08
N ASN A 227 -16.36 10.73 -2.36
CA ASN A 227 -16.59 9.30 -2.63
C ASN A 227 -15.31 8.43 -2.64
N ILE A 228 -14.26 8.85 -1.93
CA ILE A 228 -13.07 8.04 -1.71
C ILE A 228 -13.39 6.97 -0.67
N LYS A 229 -13.09 5.71 -0.97
CA LYS A 229 -13.52 4.54 -0.18
C LYS A 229 -12.43 3.92 0.67
N MET A 230 -11.17 4.21 0.41
CA MET A 230 -10.05 3.66 1.19
C MET A 230 -8.94 4.70 1.35
N ILE A 231 -8.41 4.78 2.57
CA ILE A 231 -7.23 5.58 2.91
C ILE A 231 -6.12 4.66 3.45
N ILE A 232 -4.92 4.80 2.91
CA ILE A 232 -3.74 4.03 3.32
C ILE A 232 -2.75 4.94 4.04
N TYR A 233 -2.48 4.65 5.31
CA TYR A 233 -1.41 5.26 6.11
C TYR A 233 -0.11 4.47 5.88
N ALA A 234 0.55 4.68 4.74
CA ALA A 234 1.54 3.75 4.19
C ALA A 234 2.85 3.65 4.97
N ASN A 235 3.33 4.74 5.59
CA ASN A 235 4.71 4.79 6.10
C ASN A 235 4.90 5.40 7.51
N GLN A 236 3.83 5.81 8.18
CA GLN A 236 3.88 6.48 9.48
C GLN A 236 4.51 5.59 10.55
N THR A 237 4.14 4.32 10.59
CA THR A 237 4.68 3.31 11.52
C THR A 237 6.20 3.15 11.38
N LEU A 238 6.70 3.00 10.15
CA LEU A 238 8.13 2.92 9.88
C LEU A 238 8.87 4.20 10.32
N ARG A 239 8.34 5.38 9.98
CA ARG A 239 8.96 6.66 10.30
C ARG A 239 9.08 6.88 11.81
N VAL A 240 8.03 6.51 12.56
CA VAL A 240 8.05 6.59 14.04
C VAL A 240 9.02 5.57 14.60
N ALA A 241 9.01 4.33 14.15
CA ALA A 241 9.95 3.30 14.60
C ALA A 241 11.41 3.73 14.37
N HIS A 242 11.74 4.24 13.17
CA HIS A 242 13.07 4.75 12.86
C HIS A 242 13.50 5.87 13.83
N LEU A 243 12.61 6.85 14.07
CA LEU A 243 12.92 7.97 14.97
C LEU A 243 13.11 7.51 16.41
N ALA A 244 12.21 6.67 16.94
CA ALA A 244 12.26 6.15 18.31
C ALA A 244 13.53 5.31 18.56
N ILE A 245 13.83 4.37 17.65
CA ILE A 245 15.04 3.56 17.75
C ILE A 245 16.30 4.44 17.68
N THR A 246 16.33 5.44 16.79
CA THR A 246 17.49 6.36 16.68
C THR A 246 17.72 7.14 17.96
N LYS A 247 16.65 7.64 18.61
CA LYS A 247 16.75 8.36 19.89
C LYS A 247 17.27 7.45 21.00
N LEU A 248 16.64 6.28 21.14
CA LEU A 248 17.02 5.29 22.15
C LEU A 248 18.50 4.92 22.05
N LEU A 249 18.99 4.60 20.84
CA LEU A 249 20.38 4.21 20.63
C LEU A 249 21.37 5.34 20.97
N ARG A 250 21.00 6.60 20.74
CA ARG A 250 21.81 7.77 21.15
C ARG A 250 21.85 7.95 22.66
N GLU A 251 20.80 7.64 23.38
CA GLU A 251 20.80 7.65 24.85
C GLU A 251 21.65 6.50 25.38
N MET A 252 21.43 5.28 24.88
CA MET A 252 22.14 4.08 25.34
C MET A 252 23.66 4.20 25.22
N ILE A 253 24.18 4.73 24.12
CA ILE A 253 25.64 4.84 23.91
C ILE A 253 26.33 5.82 24.90
N ASN A 254 25.56 6.74 25.48
CA ASN A 254 26.06 7.75 26.41
C ASN A 254 25.64 7.49 27.88
N ALA A 255 24.84 6.47 28.13
CA ALA A 255 24.36 6.14 29.48
C ALA A 255 25.45 5.42 30.29
N GLU A 256 25.65 5.81 31.55
CA GLU A 256 26.49 5.06 32.50
C GLU A 256 25.70 3.90 33.13
N HIS A 257 24.39 4.09 33.31
CA HIS A 257 23.49 3.09 33.86
C HIS A 257 22.27 2.92 32.95
N ILE A 258 21.70 1.71 32.90
CA ILE A 258 20.46 1.42 32.13
C ILE A 258 19.30 2.31 32.60
N SER A 259 19.27 2.66 33.88
CA SER A 259 18.27 3.58 34.46
C SER A 259 18.37 5.03 33.98
N ASP A 260 19.43 5.41 33.28
CA ASP A 260 19.60 6.75 32.73
C ASP A 260 18.84 6.93 31.40
N ILE A 261 18.38 5.80 30.81
CA ILE A 261 17.57 5.82 29.58
C ILE A 261 16.19 6.37 29.91
N LYS A 262 15.82 7.46 29.24
CA LYS A 262 14.54 8.16 29.45
C LYS A 262 13.45 7.84 28.46
N GLU A 263 13.82 7.24 27.30
CA GLU A 263 12.82 6.83 26.31
C GLU A 263 11.90 5.75 26.87
N GLU A 264 10.60 5.93 26.65
CA GLU A 264 9.60 4.95 27.07
C GLU A 264 9.70 3.68 26.23
N MET A 265 9.68 2.54 26.90
CA MET A 265 9.74 1.23 26.26
C MET A 265 8.52 0.41 26.65
N SER A 266 8.04 -0.41 25.71
CA SER A 266 7.04 -1.44 26.02
C SER A 266 7.59 -2.38 27.10
N THR A 267 6.70 -2.88 27.95
CA THR A 267 7.11 -3.91 28.92
C THR A 267 7.41 -5.23 28.22
N MET A 268 8.22 -6.08 28.87
CA MET A 268 8.46 -7.43 28.35
C MET A 268 7.15 -8.22 28.24
N GLN A 269 6.19 -7.97 29.13
CA GLN A 269 4.88 -8.64 29.09
C GLN A 269 4.06 -8.22 27.88
N ASP A 270 4.14 -6.98 27.42
CA ASP A 270 3.47 -6.52 26.19
C ASP A 270 4.00 -7.28 24.98
N LEU A 271 5.32 -7.50 24.94
CA LEU A 271 5.94 -8.27 23.85
C LEU A 271 5.63 -9.77 23.90
N PHE A 272 5.47 -10.34 25.09
CA PHE A 272 5.07 -11.75 25.24
C PHE A 272 3.61 -12.00 24.83
N ASN A 273 2.79 -10.97 24.75
CA ASN A 273 1.37 -11.04 24.39
C ASN A 273 1.07 -10.70 22.91
N LEU A 274 2.10 -10.55 22.10
CA LEU A 274 1.96 -10.24 20.67
C LEU A 274 1.33 -11.36 19.84
#